data_680cf567d9884afa1a688b09bea3e401
#
_entry.id   680cf567d9884afa1a688b09bea3e401
#
_cell.length_a   1.000
_cell.length_b   1.000
_cell.length_c   1.000
_cell.angle_alpha   90.00
_cell.angle_beta   90.00
_cell.angle_gamma   90.00
#
_symmetry.space_group_name_H-M   'P 1'
#
loop_
_entity.id
_entity.type
_entity.pdbx_description
1 polymer ?
#
loop_
_entity_poly.entity_id
_entity_poly.type
_entity_poly.pdbx_seq_one_letter_code
_entity_poly.pdbx_strand_id
1 'polypeptide(L)'
;HLLENEQGQDKGLSTLKDATERLGEAIGEVRSLSHDLRSSLLDTLGLPAAIGQLAAEFEQRSGLKVTYDDNEFACHLVDGAAVALFRIVQEGLTNIERHAQAKNVSITLHGAEESVRLSVVDDGIGFNVSQVERRHAGIGLRNIRERVEHFGGRFELISVPGRSELDVQLPMKAPATKR
;
A
#
# COMPACT_ATOMS: atom_id res chain seq x y z
N HIS A 1 -7.08 -50.39 -11.87
CA HIS A 1 -6.91 -49.68 -10.56
C HIS A 1 -5.87 -48.58 -10.57
N LEU A 2 -4.75 -48.67 -11.30
CA LEU A 2 -3.73 -47.63 -11.39
C LEU A 2 -4.18 -46.47 -12.32
N LEU A 3 -4.84 -46.77 -13.43
CA LEU A 3 -5.34 -45.77 -14.41
C LEU A 3 -6.54 -44.98 -13.91
N GLU A 4 -7.35 -45.53 -13.04
CA GLU A 4 -8.49 -44.80 -12.42
C GLU A 4 -8.02 -43.78 -11.38
N ASN A 5 -6.87 -44.02 -10.75
CA ASN A 5 -6.29 -43.10 -9.76
C ASN A 5 -5.62 -41.87 -10.42
N GLU A 6 -5.01 -42.05 -11.59
CA GLU A 6 -4.43 -40.93 -12.36
C GLU A 6 -5.51 -39.98 -12.93
N GLN A 7 -6.60 -40.52 -13.44
CA GLN A 7 -7.73 -39.70 -13.92
C GLN A 7 -8.46 -38.92 -12.80
N GLY A 8 -8.47 -39.47 -11.57
CA GLY A 8 -9.01 -38.81 -10.40
C GLY A 8 -8.13 -37.62 -9.93
N GLN A 9 -6.81 -37.78 -10.00
CA GLN A 9 -5.85 -36.74 -9.66
C GLN A 9 -5.83 -35.59 -10.68
N ASP A 10 -5.92 -35.90 -11.98
CA ASP A 10 -5.98 -34.88 -13.03
C ASP A 10 -7.27 -34.03 -12.96
N LYS A 11 -8.41 -34.66 -12.67
CA LYS A 11 -9.66 -33.94 -12.41
C LYS A 11 -9.60 -33.07 -11.16
N GLY A 12 -8.97 -33.53 -10.09
CA GLY A 12 -8.76 -32.77 -8.87
C GLY A 12 -7.88 -31.54 -9.09
N LEU A 13 -6.82 -31.68 -9.84
CA LEU A 13 -5.89 -30.61 -10.21
C LEU A 13 -6.54 -29.56 -11.11
N SER A 14 -7.35 -29.97 -12.09
CA SER A 14 -8.09 -29.04 -12.95
C SER A 14 -9.14 -28.25 -12.17
N THR A 15 -9.88 -28.91 -11.27
CA THR A 15 -10.87 -28.26 -10.40
C THR A 15 -10.22 -27.27 -9.45
N LEU A 16 -9.04 -27.57 -8.90
CA LEU A 16 -8.28 -26.64 -8.07
C LEU A 16 -7.76 -25.43 -8.87
N LYS A 17 -7.31 -25.63 -10.10
CA LYS A 17 -6.93 -24.53 -10.99
C LYS A 17 -8.10 -23.59 -11.28
N ASP A 18 -9.23 -24.16 -11.69
CA ASP A 18 -10.46 -23.38 -11.97
C ASP A 18 -10.94 -22.63 -10.73
N ALA A 19 -10.88 -23.23 -9.54
CA ALA A 19 -11.23 -22.57 -8.29
C ALA A 19 -10.27 -21.42 -7.96
N THR A 20 -8.99 -21.59 -8.22
CA THR A 20 -7.96 -20.55 -8.00
C THR A 20 -8.12 -19.39 -8.98
N GLU A 21 -8.44 -19.66 -10.25
CA GLU A 21 -8.74 -18.64 -11.25
C GLU A 21 -9.99 -17.83 -10.87
N ARG A 22 -11.10 -18.49 -10.53
CA ARG A 22 -12.34 -17.82 -10.10
C ARG A 22 -12.16 -17.00 -8.82
N LEU A 23 -11.35 -17.49 -7.87
CA LEU A 23 -10.97 -16.71 -6.70
C LEU A 23 -10.15 -15.47 -7.07
N GLY A 24 -9.23 -15.61 -8.02
CA GLY A 24 -8.46 -14.49 -8.56
C GLY A 24 -9.35 -13.43 -9.23
N GLU A 25 -10.31 -13.84 -10.04
CA GLU A 25 -11.30 -12.97 -10.67
C GLU A 25 -12.19 -12.26 -9.63
N ALA A 26 -12.74 -12.99 -8.68
CA ALA A 26 -13.57 -12.41 -7.60
C ALA A 26 -12.79 -11.41 -6.74
N ILE A 27 -11.53 -11.71 -6.41
CA ILE A 27 -10.64 -10.76 -5.71
C ILE A 27 -10.37 -9.53 -6.58
N GLY A 28 -10.23 -9.71 -7.90
CA GLY A 28 -10.08 -8.62 -8.86
C GLY A 28 -11.32 -7.71 -8.92
N GLU A 29 -12.50 -8.28 -8.97
CA GLU A 29 -13.77 -7.55 -8.95
C GLU A 29 -13.99 -6.79 -7.64
N VAL A 30 -13.75 -7.42 -6.49
CA VAL A 30 -13.84 -6.75 -5.18
C VAL A 30 -12.82 -5.62 -5.06
N ARG A 31 -11.61 -5.80 -5.60
CA ARG A 31 -10.59 -4.74 -5.66
C ARG A 31 -11.02 -3.60 -6.58
N SER A 32 -11.65 -3.89 -7.73
CA SER A 32 -12.18 -2.89 -8.67
C SER A 32 -13.31 -2.09 -8.04
N LEU A 33 -14.29 -2.73 -7.43
CA LEU A 33 -15.38 -2.06 -6.72
C LEU A 33 -14.88 -1.20 -5.55
N SER A 34 -13.90 -1.70 -4.79
CA SER A 34 -13.21 -0.91 -3.76
C SER A 34 -12.42 0.25 -4.36
N HIS A 35 -11.92 0.11 -5.58
CA HIS A 35 -11.22 1.17 -6.32
C HIS A 35 -12.18 2.30 -6.71
N ASP A 36 -13.35 1.97 -7.25
CA ASP A 36 -14.31 2.94 -7.75
C ASP A 36 -14.95 3.76 -6.62
N LEU A 37 -15.27 3.13 -5.48
CA LEU A 37 -15.78 3.82 -4.30
C LEU A 37 -14.74 4.76 -3.65
N ARG A 38 -13.44 4.40 -3.67
CA ARG A 38 -12.37 5.19 -3.06
C ARG A 38 -11.80 6.25 -4.00
N SER A 39 -11.89 6.05 -5.31
CA SER A 39 -11.62 7.10 -6.31
C SER A 39 -12.58 8.26 -6.10
N SER A 40 -13.87 8.00 -5.81
CA SER A 40 -14.84 9.04 -5.53
C SER A 40 -14.54 9.86 -4.27
N LEU A 41 -13.93 9.27 -3.23
CA LEU A 41 -13.50 9.99 -2.04
C LEU A 41 -12.31 10.92 -2.32
N LEU A 42 -11.31 10.44 -3.04
CA LEU A 42 -10.17 11.26 -3.46
C LEU A 42 -10.61 12.43 -4.34
N ASP A 43 -11.53 12.18 -5.28
CA ASP A 43 -12.05 13.20 -6.20
C ASP A 43 -12.94 14.23 -5.49
N THR A 44 -13.67 13.81 -4.44
CA THR A 44 -14.62 14.66 -3.74
C THR A 44 -14.01 15.42 -2.56
N LEU A 45 -13.19 14.76 -1.76
CA LEU A 45 -12.65 15.29 -0.49
C LEU A 45 -11.16 15.64 -0.56
N GLY A 46 -10.45 15.16 -1.59
CA GLY A 46 -9.00 15.29 -1.71
C GLY A 46 -8.22 14.30 -0.86
N LEU A 47 -6.90 14.27 -1.10
CA LEU A 47 -5.99 13.29 -0.49
C LEU A 47 -5.94 13.37 1.05
N PRO A 48 -5.83 14.56 1.68
CA PRO A 48 -5.74 14.63 3.14
C PRO A 48 -6.95 14.00 3.83
N ALA A 49 -8.15 14.39 3.43
CA ALA A 49 -9.38 13.88 4.03
C ALA A 49 -9.56 12.37 3.77
N ALA A 50 -9.18 11.88 2.59
CA ALA A 50 -9.26 10.46 2.26
C ALA A 50 -8.28 9.61 3.11
N ILE A 51 -7.06 10.10 3.38
CA ILE A 51 -6.11 9.45 4.30
C ILE A 51 -6.63 9.50 5.73
N GLY A 52 -7.17 10.62 6.19
CA GLY A 52 -7.74 10.76 7.53
C GLY A 52 -8.86 9.75 7.78
N GLN A 53 -9.76 9.59 6.80
CA GLN A 53 -10.83 8.58 6.90
C GLN A 53 -10.27 7.15 6.91
N LEU A 54 -9.30 6.85 6.05
CA LEU A 54 -8.64 5.55 6.03
C LEU A 54 -7.95 5.22 7.36
N ALA A 55 -7.29 6.21 7.98
CA ALA A 55 -6.64 6.07 9.27
C ALA A 55 -7.65 5.75 10.39
N ALA A 56 -8.77 6.47 10.43
CA ALA A 56 -9.85 6.24 11.39
C ALA A 56 -10.51 4.85 11.23
N GLU A 57 -10.81 4.45 9.98
CA GLU A 57 -11.34 3.11 9.68
C GLU A 57 -10.36 2.00 10.09
N PHE A 58 -9.07 2.22 9.84
CA PHE A 58 -8.03 1.26 10.22
C PHE A 58 -7.90 1.14 11.74
N GLU A 59 -7.88 2.25 12.49
CA GLU A 59 -7.86 2.26 13.95
C GLU A 59 -9.03 1.48 14.53
N GLN A 60 -10.24 1.76 14.05
CA GLN A 60 -11.47 1.09 14.51
C GLN A 60 -11.45 -0.42 14.27
N ARG A 61 -10.92 -0.85 13.10
CA ARG A 61 -10.90 -2.26 12.70
C ARG A 61 -9.78 -3.04 13.39
N SER A 62 -8.57 -2.47 13.43
CA SER A 62 -7.37 -3.16 13.94
C SER A 62 -7.21 -3.06 15.45
N GLY A 63 -7.80 -2.05 16.08
CA GLY A 63 -7.58 -1.74 17.51
C GLY A 63 -6.21 -1.09 17.78
N LEU A 64 -5.42 -0.79 16.76
CA LEU A 64 -4.17 -0.06 16.88
C LEU A 64 -4.47 1.43 17.03
N LYS A 65 -3.68 2.15 17.84
CA LYS A 65 -3.79 3.60 17.92
C LYS A 65 -3.15 4.25 16.70
N VAL A 66 -3.92 5.09 15.97
CA VAL A 66 -3.44 5.77 14.78
C VAL A 66 -3.46 7.29 15.00
N THR A 67 -2.33 7.93 14.73
CA THR A 67 -2.24 9.40 14.63
C THR A 67 -2.06 9.79 13.19
N TYR A 68 -2.80 10.81 12.74
CA TYR A 68 -2.68 11.37 11.40
C TYR A 68 -2.46 12.88 11.49
N ASP A 69 -1.47 13.37 10.78
CA ASP A 69 -1.11 14.79 10.70
C ASP A 69 -0.97 15.23 9.24
N ASP A 70 -1.77 16.23 8.83
CA ASP A 70 -1.76 16.87 7.52
C ASP A 70 -1.73 18.39 7.62
N ASN A 71 -1.34 18.93 8.78
CA ASN A 71 -1.44 20.36 9.11
C ASN A 71 -0.66 21.29 8.15
N GLU A 72 0.36 20.77 7.49
CA GLU A 72 1.18 21.54 6.54
C GLU A 72 0.97 21.08 5.08
N PHE A 73 -0.17 20.45 4.78
CA PHE A 73 -0.48 20.04 3.43
C PHE A 73 -1.16 21.18 2.64
N ALA A 74 -0.37 21.93 1.90
CA ALA A 74 -0.83 23.03 1.05
C ALA A 74 -0.20 22.93 -0.35
N CYS A 75 -0.61 21.93 -1.13
CA CYS A 75 0.02 21.70 -2.43
C CYS A 75 -0.97 21.13 -3.48
N HIS A 76 -0.65 21.37 -4.76
CA HIS A 76 -1.36 20.73 -5.87
C HIS A 76 -0.54 19.55 -6.37
N LEU A 77 -1.14 18.37 -6.31
CA LEU A 77 -0.51 17.14 -6.77
C LEU A 77 -0.61 17.02 -8.29
N VAL A 78 0.41 16.42 -8.92
CA VAL A 78 0.32 16.00 -10.33
C VAL A 78 -0.72 14.91 -10.48
N ASP A 79 -1.28 14.78 -11.70
CA ASP A 79 -2.32 13.77 -11.98
C ASP A 79 -1.86 12.37 -11.57
N GLY A 80 -2.73 11.67 -10.84
CA GLY A 80 -2.47 10.32 -10.36
C GLY A 80 -1.61 10.23 -9.08
N ALA A 81 -0.89 11.27 -8.66
CA ALA A 81 -0.05 11.23 -7.46
C ALA A 81 -0.89 11.03 -6.19
N ALA A 82 -2.06 11.66 -6.10
CA ALA A 82 -2.99 11.47 -4.99
C ALA A 82 -3.39 9.99 -4.84
N VAL A 83 -3.73 9.34 -5.94
CA VAL A 83 -4.07 7.91 -5.96
C VAL A 83 -2.87 7.07 -5.54
N ALA A 84 -1.67 7.40 -6.04
CA ALA A 84 -0.45 6.68 -5.70
C ALA A 84 -0.15 6.77 -4.20
N LEU A 85 -0.17 7.98 -3.61
CA LEU A 85 0.06 8.20 -2.18
C LEU A 85 -0.98 7.49 -1.31
N PHE A 86 -2.25 7.58 -1.68
CA PHE A 86 -3.32 6.87 -0.97
C PHE A 86 -3.10 5.35 -0.97
N ARG A 87 -2.71 4.76 -2.11
CA ARG A 87 -2.40 3.33 -2.20
C ARG A 87 -1.17 2.93 -1.39
N ILE A 88 -0.19 3.81 -1.29
CA ILE A 88 0.99 3.59 -0.45
C ILE A 88 0.59 3.52 1.03
N VAL A 89 -0.28 4.41 1.51
CA VAL A 89 -0.81 4.34 2.88
C VAL A 89 -1.57 3.03 3.10
N GLN A 90 -2.45 2.64 2.19
CA GLN A 90 -3.20 1.38 2.29
C GLN A 90 -2.27 0.16 2.42
N GLU A 91 -1.24 0.09 1.59
CA GLU A 91 -0.28 -1.01 1.60
C GLU A 91 0.56 -0.98 2.87
N GLY A 92 1.00 0.21 3.31
CA GLY A 92 1.73 0.39 4.57
C GLY A 92 0.93 -0.10 5.78
N LEU A 93 -0.32 0.34 5.90
CA LEU A 93 -1.23 -0.09 6.97
C LEU A 93 -1.52 -1.60 6.94
N THR A 94 -1.68 -2.17 5.75
CA THR A 94 -1.87 -3.63 5.58
C THR A 94 -0.64 -4.40 6.03
N ASN A 95 0.57 -3.91 5.73
CA ASN A 95 1.82 -4.53 6.16
C ASN A 95 1.98 -4.45 7.68
N ILE A 96 1.63 -3.32 8.30
CA ILE A 96 1.65 -3.15 9.75
C ILE A 96 0.71 -4.15 10.42
N GLU A 97 -0.55 -4.22 9.98
CA GLU A 97 -1.56 -5.13 10.54
C GLU A 97 -1.12 -6.60 10.49
N ARG A 98 -0.47 -7.00 9.40
CA ARG A 98 -0.08 -8.40 9.18
C ARG A 98 1.24 -8.79 9.84
N HIS A 99 2.17 -7.85 10.00
CA HIS A 99 3.56 -8.20 10.26
C HIS A 99 4.20 -7.46 11.43
N ALA A 100 3.73 -6.27 11.80
CA ALA A 100 4.47 -5.41 12.72
C ALA A 100 4.29 -5.76 14.19
N GLN A 101 3.15 -6.32 14.60
CA GLN A 101 2.78 -6.46 16.03
C GLN A 101 2.88 -5.12 16.77
N ALA A 102 2.61 -4.01 16.09
CA ALA A 102 2.65 -2.67 16.61
C ALA A 102 1.48 -2.39 17.56
N LYS A 103 1.59 -1.30 18.32
CA LYS A 103 0.49 -0.72 19.11
C LYS A 103 0.10 0.66 18.61
N ASN A 104 1.06 1.39 18.07
CA ASN A 104 0.87 2.74 17.60
C ASN A 104 1.37 2.87 16.16
N VAL A 105 0.61 3.63 15.37
CA VAL A 105 0.93 4.00 13.99
C VAL A 105 0.83 5.51 13.86
N SER A 106 1.78 6.14 13.19
CA SER A 106 1.75 7.56 12.85
C SER A 106 1.82 7.73 11.35
N ILE A 107 0.92 8.54 10.80
CA ILE A 107 0.88 8.90 9.39
C ILE A 107 1.04 10.41 9.31
N THR A 108 2.01 10.88 8.52
CA THR A 108 2.24 12.31 8.29
C THR A 108 2.21 12.60 6.80
N LEU A 109 1.42 13.59 6.40
CA LEU A 109 1.35 14.08 5.04
C LEU A 109 1.74 15.56 5.02
N HIS A 110 2.88 15.88 4.44
CA HIS A 110 3.41 17.22 4.33
C HIS A 110 3.55 17.63 2.88
N GLY A 111 3.10 18.81 2.51
CA GLY A 111 3.18 19.32 1.15
C GLY A 111 3.81 20.70 1.11
N ALA A 112 4.93 20.83 0.41
CA ALA A 112 5.62 22.09 0.11
C ALA A 112 5.53 22.42 -1.38
N GLU A 113 6.02 23.60 -1.80
CA GLU A 113 5.89 24.09 -3.18
C GLU A 113 6.47 23.15 -4.26
N GLU A 114 7.48 22.35 -3.94
CA GLU A 114 8.19 21.51 -4.91
C GLU A 114 8.00 20.01 -4.71
N SER A 115 7.53 19.58 -3.53
CA SER A 115 7.38 18.15 -3.23
C SER A 115 6.30 17.87 -2.20
N VAL A 116 5.76 16.65 -2.23
CA VAL A 116 4.93 16.09 -1.17
C VAL A 116 5.69 14.96 -0.49
N ARG A 117 5.67 14.93 0.84
CA ARG A 117 6.24 13.87 1.66
C ARG A 117 5.14 13.15 2.42
N LEU A 118 5.19 11.82 2.36
CA LEU A 118 4.32 10.93 3.13
C LEU A 118 5.20 10.03 3.98
N SER A 119 4.96 10.01 5.28
CA SER A 119 5.61 9.09 6.20
C SER A 119 4.58 8.23 6.92
N VAL A 120 4.85 6.93 7.02
CA VAL A 120 4.08 5.96 7.81
C VAL A 120 5.03 5.26 8.76
N VAL A 121 4.81 5.41 10.07
CA VAL A 121 5.69 4.90 11.13
C VAL A 121 4.90 3.98 12.05
N ASP A 122 5.48 2.84 12.42
CA ASP A 122 4.97 1.94 13.44
C ASP A 122 6.02 1.67 14.54
N ASP A 123 5.54 1.28 15.73
CA ASP A 123 6.35 0.91 16.89
C ASP A 123 6.52 -0.60 17.05
N GLY A 124 6.39 -1.36 15.96
CA GLY A 124 6.39 -2.81 15.97
C GLY A 124 7.75 -3.47 16.16
N ILE A 125 7.78 -4.78 15.92
CA ILE A 125 8.97 -5.62 16.12
C ILE A 125 10.11 -5.33 15.15
N GLY A 126 9.83 -4.61 14.06
CA GLY A 126 10.78 -4.39 12.97
C GLY A 126 11.11 -5.64 12.17
N PHE A 127 11.88 -5.48 11.11
CA PHE A 127 12.32 -6.57 10.25
C PHE A 127 13.62 -6.21 9.50
N ASN A 128 14.28 -7.22 8.95
CA ASN A 128 15.46 -7.01 8.13
C ASN A 128 15.09 -6.67 6.69
N VAL A 129 15.18 -5.39 6.35
CA VAL A 129 14.81 -4.85 5.02
C VAL A 129 15.56 -5.58 3.91
N SER A 130 16.87 -5.78 4.03
CA SER A 130 17.69 -6.44 3.03
C SER A 130 17.31 -7.92 2.81
N GLN A 131 16.77 -8.60 3.82
CA GLN A 131 16.28 -9.97 3.67
C GLN A 131 14.94 -10.03 2.94
N VAL A 132 14.03 -9.08 3.23
CA VAL A 132 12.73 -8.98 2.56
C VAL A 132 12.91 -8.66 1.08
N GLU A 133 13.79 -7.73 0.74
CA GLU A 133 14.09 -7.38 -0.65
C GLU A 133 14.68 -8.57 -1.42
N ARG A 134 15.62 -9.33 -0.84
CA ARG A 134 16.25 -10.51 -1.50
C ARG A 134 15.30 -11.68 -1.72
N ARG A 135 14.34 -11.89 -0.83
CA ARG A 135 13.43 -13.06 -0.90
C ARG A 135 12.27 -12.87 -1.88
N HIS A 136 12.18 -11.74 -2.59
CA HIS A 136 11.01 -11.37 -3.40
C HIS A 136 9.69 -11.47 -2.60
N ALA A 137 9.79 -11.52 -1.26
CA ALA A 137 8.66 -11.71 -0.36
C ALA A 137 7.82 -10.44 -0.18
N GLY A 138 8.31 -9.32 -0.69
CA GLY A 138 7.66 -8.03 -0.54
C GLY A 138 7.01 -7.52 -1.83
N ILE A 139 6.05 -8.25 -2.41
CA ILE A 139 5.29 -7.72 -3.57
C ILE A 139 4.74 -6.33 -3.25
N GLY A 140 4.23 -6.11 -2.04
CA GLY A 140 3.73 -4.84 -1.58
C GLY A 140 4.79 -3.73 -1.57
N LEU A 141 5.96 -3.97 -0.99
CA LEU A 141 7.06 -3.01 -0.96
C LEU A 141 7.60 -2.70 -2.35
N ARG A 142 7.67 -3.70 -3.23
CA ARG A 142 8.04 -3.49 -4.62
C ARG A 142 7.02 -2.63 -5.35
N ASN A 143 5.74 -2.88 -5.16
CA ASN A 143 4.66 -2.08 -5.75
C ASN A 143 4.72 -0.61 -5.26
N ILE A 144 5.06 -0.39 -3.98
CA ILE A 144 5.29 0.96 -3.45
C ILE A 144 6.45 1.62 -4.18
N ARG A 145 7.61 0.96 -4.27
CA ARG A 145 8.80 1.48 -4.94
C ARG A 145 8.52 1.83 -6.40
N GLU A 146 7.94 0.91 -7.18
CA GLU A 146 7.59 1.12 -8.58
C GLU A 146 6.64 2.32 -8.78
N ARG A 147 5.66 2.51 -7.88
CA ARG A 147 4.78 3.67 -7.90
C ARG A 147 5.53 4.97 -7.67
N VAL A 148 6.41 5.01 -6.67
CA VAL A 148 7.20 6.21 -6.36
C VAL A 148 8.14 6.56 -7.50
N GLU A 149 8.83 5.57 -8.06
CA GLU A 149 9.73 5.74 -9.20
C GLU A 149 9.00 6.24 -10.46
N HIS A 150 7.77 5.78 -10.69
CA HIS A 150 6.92 6.25 -11.80
C HIS A 150 6.72 7.77 -11.77
N PHE A 151 6.63 8.37 -10.59
CA PHE A 151 6.51 9.83 -10.41
C PHE A 151 7.87 10.54 -10.28
N GLY A 152 8.99 9.82 -10.45
CA GLY A 152 10.33 10.40 -10.24
C GLY A 152 10.61 10.76 -8.78
N GLY A 153 9.93 10.10 -7.86
CA GLY A 153 10.03 10.30 -6.43
C GLY A 153 11.14 9.48 -5.77
N ARG A 154 11.25 9.62 -4.45
CA ARG A 154 12.18 8.89 -3.58
C ARG A 154 11.39 8.05 -2.58
N PHE A 155 11.83 6.80 -2.39
CA PHE A 155 11.31 5.87 -1.41
C PHE A 155 12.43 5.43 -0.47
N GLU A 156 12.20 5.56 0.83
CA GLU A 156 13.08 5.05 1.87
C GLU A 156 12.29 4.16 2.84
N LEU A 157 12.93 3.09 3.29
CA LEU A 157 12.37 2.18 4.27
C LEU A 157 13.44 1.86 5.32
N ILE A 158 13.16 2.22 6.55
CA ILE A 158 14.02 1.95 7.71
C ILE A 158 13.22 1.05 8.64
N SER A 159 13.86 -0.01 9.15
CA SER A 159 13.21 -0.87 10.12
C SER A 159 14.22 -1.41 11.13
N VAL A 160 13.92 -1.17 12.39
CA VAL A 160 14.62 -1.66 13.57
C VAL A 160 13.58 -2.06 14.63
N PRO A 161 13.92 -2.89 15.62
CA PRO A 161 12.99 -3.19 16.71
C PRO A 161 12.47 -1.92 17.38
N GLY A 162 11.16 -1.78 17.49
CA GLY A 162 10.50 -0.61 18.06
C GLY A 162 10.25 0.53 17.08
N ARG A 163 10.69 0.44 15.82
CA ARG A 163 10.40 1.46 14.80
C ARG A 163 10.58 0.93 13.40
N SER A 164 9.51 0.93 12.61
CA SER A 164 9.63 0.87 11.15
C SER A 164 9.08 2.16 10.56
N GLU A 165 9.74 2.68 9.53
CA GLU A 165 9.36 3.91 8.85
C GLU A 165 9.42 3.71 7.34
N LEU A 166 8.29 3.94 6.72
CA LEU A 166 8.14 4.05 5.28
C LEU A 166 8.04 5.54 4.95
N ASP A 167 9.00 6.06 4.20
CA ASP A 167 9.06 7.45 3.79
C ASP A 167 9.03 7.56 2.26
N VAL A 168 8.16 8.43 1.75
CA VAL A 168 7.97 8.68 0.33
C VAL A 168 7.99 10.17 0.07
N GLN A 169 8.75 10.59 -0.92
CA GLN A 169 8.76 11.94 -1.42
C GLN A 169 8.48 11.94 -2.92
N LEU A 170 7.42 12.65 -3.34
CA LEU A 170 7.09 12.85 -4.76
C LEU A 170 7.30 14.31 -5.16
N PRO A 171 7.88 14.58 -6.35
CA PRO A 171 7.96 15.93 -6.87
C PRO A 171 6.58 16.44 -7.27
N MET A 172 6.35 17.75 -7.11
CA MET A 172 5.10 18.39 -7.50
C MET A 172 5.01 18.69 -9.00
N LYS A 173 6.14 18.76 -9.68
CA LYS A 173 6.22 18.90 -11.14
C LYS A 173 6.42 17.54 -11.77
N ALA A 174 5.69 17.26 -12.85
CA ALA A 174 5.91 16.05 -13.62
C ALA A 174 7.39 15.97 -14.04
N PRO A 175 8.00 14.77 -13.97
CA PRO A 175 9.39 14.59 -14.44
C PRO A 175 9.48 15.07 -15.88
N ALA A 176 10.50 15.89 -16.18
CA ALA A 176 10.76 16.34 -17.54
C ALA A 176 10.90 15.11 -18.43
N THR A 177 9.99 14.93 -19.38
CA THR A 177 10.03 13.83 -20.35
C THR A 177 11.37 13.94 -21.10
N LYS A 178 12.28 13.01 -20.84
CA LYS A 178 13.49 12.89 -21.67
C LYS A 178 13.03 12.56 -23.10
N ARG A 179 13.18 13.53 -24.01
CA ARG A 179 13.05 13.30 -25.44
C ARG A 179 14.24 12.48 -25.96
#